data_5e7fbf8f0a467c1b321b39e3ba86e751
#
_entry.id   5e7fbf8f0a467c1b321b39e3ba86e751
#
_cell.length_a   1.000
_cell.length_b   1.000
_cell.length_c   1.000
_cell.angle_alpha   90.00
_cell.angle_beta   90.00
_cell.angle_gamma   90.00
#
_symmetry.space_group_name_H-M   'P 1'
#
loop_
_entity.id
_entity.type
_entity.pdbx_description
1 polymer ?
#
loop_
_entity_poly.entity_id
_entity_poly.type
_entity_poly.pdbx_seq_one_letter_code
_entity_poly.pdbx_strand_id
1 'polypeptide(L)'
;MRIIIINGSPRVSGITAITLHMIEKELVNNGMEVGFYNLSEIEMSHCLGCCSCYKTGHCCIRDDAEKLSEEIAGTDGVIFGSPTYASNVSGLMKDFIDRGHFVIEQLLHGKYCINVVTGENYGNRDAAKVLKNLVIYSGGRLSGSIVFNLPFNGGDCMKEKIYRRCRRLAGRLTKAIQGKRIYPIQSMIHFIVLNLGIRPFVKRKGKLYQGVADKWKALGI
;
A
#
# COMPACT_ATOMS: atom_id res chain seq x y z
N MET A 1 16.33 -7.53 -3.50
CA MET A 1 14.94 -7.40 -2.99
C MET A 1 14.48 -5.99 -3.28
N ARG A 2 13.33 -5.88 -3.93
CA ARG A 2 12.80 -4.58 -4.42
C ARG A 2 11.58 -4.16 -3.61
N ILE A 3 11.57 -2.89 -3.19
CA ILE A 3 10.48 -2.26 -2.43
C ILE A 3 10.00 -1.01 -3.17
N ILE A 4 8.70 -0.79 -3.20
CA ILE A 4 8.12 0.45 -3.70
C ILE A 4 7.55 1.26 -2.52
N ILE A 5 7.86 2.55 -2.50
CA ILE A 5 7.29 3.53 -1.57
C ILE A 5 6.30 4.41 -2.32
N ILE A 6 5.08 4.47 -1.83
CA ILE A 6 3.98 5.28 -2.38
C ILE A 6 3.71 6.44 -1.43
N ASN A 7 4.03 7.64 -1.84
CA ASN A 7 3.72 8.86 -1.09
C ASN A 7 2.41 9.48 -1.59
N GLY A 8 1.35 9.35 -0.80
CA GLY A 8 0.05 9.96 -1.06
C GLY A 8 -0.09 11.40 -0.56
N SER A 9 1.00 12.03 -0.09
CA SER A 9 0.96 13.43 0.30
C SER A 9 1.03 14.35 -0.92
N PRO A 10 0.16 15.38 -1.02
CA PRO A 10 0.30 16.40 -2.06
C PRO A 10 1.55 17.29 -1.84
N ARG A 11 2.15 17.26 -0.65
CA ARG A 11 3.37 17.99 -0.30
C ARG A 11 4.56 17.05 -0.32
N VAL A 12 5.41 17.16 -1.34
CA VAL A 12 6.60 16.30 -1.52
C VAL A 12 7.69 16.56 -0.47
N SER A 13 7.64 17.68 0.25
CA SER A 13 8.51 18.03 1.39
C SER A 13 7.77 18.02 2.73
N GLY A 14 6.53 17.53 2.77
CA GLY A 14 5.74 17.44 3.99
C GLY A 14 6.20 16.33 4.93
N ILE A 15 5.66 16.30 6.15
CA ILE A 15 6.07 15.35 7.19
C ILE A 15 5.88 13.87 6.77
N THR A 16 4.87 13.56 5.95
CA THR A 16 4.69 12.22 5.37
C THR A 16 5.89 11.85 4.49
N ALA A 17 6.24 12.72 3.54
CA ALA A 17 7.35 12.50 2.62
C ALA A 17 8.69 12.39 3.37
N ILE A 18 8.96 13.31 4.32
CA ILE A 18 10.16 13.27 5.18
C ILE A 18 10.24 11.92 5.91
N THR A 19 9.14 11.44 6.48
CA THR A 19 9.10 10.15 7.18
C THR A 19 9.40 8.99 6.23
N LEU A 20 8.84 9.03 5.02
CA LEU A 20 9.07 8.00 4.00
C LEU A 20 10.53 8.01 3.51
N HIS A 21 11.13 9.18 3.28
CA HIS A 21 12.55 9.28 2.91
C HIS A 21 13.50 8.81 4.04
N MET A 22 13.14 8.99 5.31
CA MET A 22 13.88 8.38 6.40
C MET A 22 13.83 6.85 6.35
N ILE A 23 12.68 6.27 5.99
CA ILE A 23 12.54 4.82 5.83
C ILE A 23 13.30 4.34 4.59
N GLU A 24 13.20 5.05 3.48
CA GLU A 24 13.93 4.78 2.23
C GLU A 24 15.42 4.66 2.49
N LYS A 25 16.01 5.69 3.13
CA LYS A 25 17.43 5.72 3.47
C LYS A 25 17.87 4.48 4.27
N GLU A 26 17.09 4.08 5.26
CA GLU A 26 17.38 2.89 6.07
C GLU A 26 17.23 1.59 5.27
N LEU A 27 16.30 1.51 4.33
CA LEU A 27 16.13 0.34 3.47
C LEU A 27 17.28 0.20 2.48
N VAL A 28 17.72 1.31 1.86
CA VAL A 28 18.89 1.33 0.99
C VAL A 28 20.14 0.93 1.76
N ASN A 29 20.34 1.45 2.99
CA ASN A 29 21.44 1.04 3.87
C ASN A 29 21.38 -0.46 4.23
N ASN A 30 20.20 -1.07 4.23
CA ASN A 30 20.01 -2.51 4.44
C ASN A 30 20.12 -3.33 3.14
N GLY A 31 20.57 -2.74 2.03
CA GLY A 31 20.79 -3.41 0.74
C GLY A 31 19.52 -3.69 -0.06
N MET A 32 18.43 -2.94 0.18
CA MET A 32 17.21 -3.03 -0.61
C MET A 32 17.27 -2.09 -1.83
N GLU A 33 16.74 -2.52 -2.94
CA GLU A 33 16.40 -1.65 -4.07
C GLU A 33 15.07 -0.94 -3.76
N VAL A 34 15.03 0.38 -3.85
CA VAL A 34 13.84 1.16 -3.46
C VAL A 34 13.44 2.09 -4.59
N GLY A 35 12.18 1.93 -5.07
CA GLY A 35 11.50 2.90 -5.92
C GLY A 35 10.63 3.82 -5.08
N PHE A 36 10.71 5.13 -5.29
CA PHE A 36 9.91 6.12 -4.57
C PHE A 36 9.01 6.88 -5.53
N TYR A 37 7.70 6.89 -5.25
CA TYR A 37 6.70 7.51 -6.10
C TYR A 37 5.86 8.51 -5.31
N ASN A 38 5.88 9.77 -5.75
CA ASN A 38 4.97 10.81 -5.28
C ASN A 38 3.71 10.79 -6.14
N LEU A 39 2.57 10.45 -5.57
CA LEU A 39 1.30 10.44 -6.31
C LEU A 39 0.87 11.82 -6.82
N SER A 40 1.46 12.89 -6.28
CA SER A 40 1.24 14.26 -6.77
C SER A 40 2.03 14.60 -8.03
N GLU A 41 2.97 13.76 -8.44
CA GLU A 41 3.88 13.99 -9.59
C GLU A 41 3.64 13.01 -10.73
N ILE A 42 2.72 12.04 -10.54
CA ILE A 42 2.33 11.10 -11.60
C ILE A 42 1.02 11.52 -12.26
N GLU A 43 0.85 11.14 -13.52
CA GLU A 43 -0.41 11.33 -14.22
C GLU A 43 -1.38 10.21 -13.83
N MET A 44 -2.46 10.57 -13.14
CA MET A 44 -3.45 9.64 -12.64
C MET A 44 -4.85 10.21 -12.68
N SER A 45 -5.73 9.56 -13.46
CA SER A 45 -7.17 9.89 -13.51
C SER A 45 -7.95 9.12 -12.45
N HIS A 46 -9.13 9.63 -12.09
CA HIS A 46 -10.05 8.93 -11.18
C HIS A 46 -10.58 7.62 -11.78
N CYS A 47 -10.91 6.67 -10.94
CA CYS A 47 -11.54 5.42 -11.36
C CYS A 47 -12.95 5.69 -11.91
N LEU A 48 -13.25 5.21 -13.12
CA LEU A 48 -14.57 5.34 -13.76
C LEU A 48 -15.59 4.30 -13.30
N GLY A 49 -15.19 3.31 -12.50
CA GLY A 49 -16.06 2.21 -12.08
C GLY A 49 -16.53 1.30 -13.22
N CYS A 50 -15.87 1.33 -14.38
CA CYS A 50 -16.31 0.63 -15.59
C CYS A 50 -16.10 -0.90 -15.54
N CYS A 51 -15.40 -1.42 -14.55
CA CYS A 51 -15.08 -2.85 -14.37
C CYS A 51 -14.30 -3.50 -15.52
N SER A 52 -13.69 -2.72 -16.44
CA SER A 52 -12.88 -3.26 -17.53
C SER A 52 -11.72 -4.11 -17.00
N CYS A 53 -11.03 -3.65 -15.97
CA CYS A 53 -9.95 -4.36 -15.28
C CYS A 53 -10.36 -5.76 -14.81
N TYR A 54 -11.56 -5.90 -14.26
CA TYR A 54 -12.04 -7.21 -13.80
C TYR A 54 -12.30 -8.18 -14.94
N LYS A 55 -12.71 -7.67 -16.11
CA LYS A 55 -12.97 -8.48 -17.29
C LYS A 55 -11.70 -8.85 -18.06
N THR A 56 -10.79 -7.90 -18.23
CA THR A 56 -9.62 -8.03 -19.13
C THR A 56 -8.30 -8.21 -18.39
N GLY A 57 -8.24 -7.94 -17.08
CA GLY A 57 -7.01 -7.87 -16.30
C GLY A 57 -6.28 -6.53 -16.37
N HIS A 58 -6.79 -5.57 -17.17
CA HIS A 58 -6.15 -4.27 -17.38
C HIS A 58 -7.15 -3.13 -17.23
N CYS A 59 -6.67 -1.97 -16.76
CA CYS A 59 -7.46 -0.76 -16.72
C CYS A 59 -7.71 -0.22 -18.14
N CYS A 60 -8.89 0.36 -18.38
CA CYS A 60 -9.18 1.04 -19.64
C CYS A 60 -8.45 2.39 -19.76
N ILE A 61 -8.03 2.97 -18.65
CA ILE A 61 -7.25 4.20 -18.60
C ILE A 61 -5.78 3.83 -18.53
N ARG A 62 -5.02 4.24 -19.54
CA ARG A 62 -3.60 3.97 -19.62
C ARG A 62 -2.81 5.18 -19.16
N ASP A 63 -2.54 5.24 -17.87
CA ASP A 63 -1.79 6.29 -17.20
C ASP A 63 -0.75 5.68 -16.25
N ASP A 64 -0.08 6.52 -15.46
CA ASP A 64 0.97 6.05 -14.57
C ASP A 64 0.47 5.18 -13.41
N ALA A 65 -0.83 5.28 -13.03
CA ALA A 65 -1.40 4.43 -12.01
C ALA A 65 -1.42 2.94 -12.43
N GLU A 66 -1.70 2.65 -13.70
CA GLU A 66 -1.64 1.28 -14.24
C GLU A 66 -0.20 0.76 -14.22
N LYS A 67 0.76 1.54 -14.76
CA LYS A 67 2.19 1.19 -14.75
C LYS A 67 2.70 0.91 -13.34
N LEU A 68 2.34 1.76 -12.37
CA LEU A 68 2.76 1.59 -10.98
C LEU A 68 2.16 0.32 -10.35
N SER A 69 0.93 -0.03 -10.70
CA SER A 69 0.31 -1.29 -10.26
C SER A 69 1.03 -2.52 -10.84
N GLU A 70 1.43 -2.45 -12.11
CA GLU A 70 2.25 -3.50 -12.76
C GLU A 70 3.63 -3.62 -12.09
N GLU A 71 4.27 -2.50 -11.75
CA GLU A 71 5.54 -2.53 -11.04
C GLU A 71 5.41 -3.13 -9.64
N ILE A 72 4.34 -2.78 -8.89
CA ILE A 72 4.05 -3.38 -7.59
C ILE A 72 3.95 -4.91 -7.69
N ALA A 73 3.37 -5.44 -8.75
CA ALA A 73 3.26 -6.88 -8.94
C ALA A 73 4.63 -7.58 -8.87
N GLY A 74 5.71 -6.95 -9.36
CA GLY A 74 7.09 -7.46 -9.39
C GLY A 74 7.91 -7.20 -8.12
N THR A 75 7.35 -6.67 -7.03
CA THR A 75 8.12 -6.31 -5.82
C THR A 75 7.99 -7.29 -4.68
N ASP A 76 8.93 -7.26 -3.73
CA ASP A 76 8.88 -8.00 -2.47
C ASP A 76 8.06 -7.28 -1.40
N GLY A 77 7.92 -5.95 -1.50
CA GLY A 77 7.19 -5.16 -0.52
C GLY A 77 6.75 -3.78 -0.99
N VAL A 78 5.76 -3.23 -0.29
CA VAL A 78 5.19 -1.91 -0.57
C VAL A 78 5.04 -1.10 0.72
N ILE A 79 5.39 0.17 0.66
CA ILE A 79 5.19 1.12 1.76
C ILE A 79 4.19 2.18 1.32
N PHE A 80 3.09 2.27 2.05
CA PHE A 80 2.07 3.29 1.82
C PHE A 80 2.20 4.41 2.83
N GLY A 81 2.35 5.64 2.35
CA GLY A 81 2.36 6.84 3.18
C GLY A 81 1.23 7.79 2.83
N SER A 82 0.45 8.21 3.82
CA SER A 82 -0.64 9.16 3.60
C SER A 82 -0.75 10.15 4.76
N PRO A 83 -0.99 11.44 4.49
CA PRO A 83 -1.57 12.31 5.49
C PRO A 83 -3.01 11.93 5.75
N THR A 84 -3.53 12.33 6.91
CA THR A 84 -4.94 12.16 7.30
C THR A 84 -5.74 13.38 6.88
N TYR A 85 -6.79 13.16 6.10
CA TYR A 85 -7.77 14.18 5.74
C TYR A 85 -9.18 13.65 6.04
N ALA A 86 -9.94 14.37 6.87
CA ALA A 86 -11.30 13.98 7.26
C ALA A 86 -11.39 12.51 7.72
N SER A 87 -10.51 12.10 8.63
CA SER A 87 -10.42 10.72 9.17
C SER A 87 -10.12 9.62 8.14
N ASN A 88 -9.62 10.00 6.97
CA ASN A 88 -9.31 9.06 5.88
C ASN A 88 -7.90 9.34 5.32
N VAL A 89 -7.45 8.50 4.40
CA VAL A 89 -6.28 8.77 3.59
C VAL A 89 -6.51 9.99 2.68
N SER A 90 -5.45 10.56 2.12
CA SER A 90 -5.58 11.67 1.16
C SER A 90 -6.37 11.26 -0.10
N GLY A 91 -6.93 12.23 -0.82
CA GLY A 91 -7.59 12.00 -2.10
C GLY A 91 -6.67 11.29 -3.09
N LEU A 92 -5.40 11.73 -3.22
CA LEU A 92 -4.40 11.08 -4.07
C LEU A 92 -4.20 9.60 -3.74
N MET A 93 -4.06 9.28 -2.44
CA MET A 93 -3.93 7.89 -2.02
C MET A 93 -5.23 7.11 -2.28
N LYS A 94 -6.40 7.73 -2.13
CA LYS A 94 -7.68 7.06 -2.39
C LYS A 94 -7.86 6.78 -3.87
N ASP A 95 -7.54 7.73 -4.75
CA ASP A 95 -7.57 7.54 -6.19
C ASP A 95 -6.64 6.37 -6.61
N PHE A 96 -5.44 6.33 -6.06
CA PHE A 96 -4.52 5.23 -6.33
C PHE A 96 -5.05 3.88 -5.84
N ILE A 97 -5.68 3.84 -4.65
CA ILE A 97 -6.32 2.61 -4.14
C ILE A 97 -7.44 2.14 -5.06
N ASP A 98 -8.27 3.06 -5.54
CA ASP A 98 -9.40 2.73 -6.41
C ASP A 98 -8.96 2.28 -7.81
N ARG A 99 -7.81 2.81 -8.28
CA ARG A 99 -7.22 2.46 -9.57
C ARG A 99 -6.36 1.20 -9.53
N GLY A 100 -5.77 0.90 -8.38
CA GLY A 100 -4.77 -0.17 -8.23
C GLY A 100 -5.33 -1.59 -8.14
N HIS A 101 -6.65 -1.77 -8.17
CA HIS A 101 -7.34 -3.08 -8.16
C HIS A 101 -6.91 -4.01 -7.01
N PHE A 102 -6.38 -3.47 -5.95
CA PHE A 102 -5.67 -4.18 -4.89
C PHE A 102 -6.40 -5.40 -4.34
N VAL A 103 -7.63 -5.19 -3.87
CA VAL A 103 -8.37 -6.21 -3.08
C VAL A 103 -8.91 -7.32 -3.97
N ILE A 104 -9.58 -6.98 -5.07
CA ILE A 104 -10.21 -7.98 -5.94
C ILE A 104 -9.16 -8.81 -6.68
N GLU A 105 -8.11 -8.17 -7.20
CA GLU A 105 -7.06 -8.85 -7.96
C GLU A 105 -5.95 -9.43 -7.08
N GLN A 106 -5.97 -9.18 -5.75
CA GLN A 106 -4.99 -9.67 -4.80
C GLN A 106 -3.57 -9.17 -5.09
N LEU A 107 -3.43 -7.90 -5.51
CA LEU A 107 -2.17 -7.31 -5.97
C LEU A 107 -1.02 -7.41 -4.96
N LEU A 108 -1.34 -7.39 -3.67
CA LEU A 108 -0.33 -7.49 -2.60
C LEU A 108 -0.09 -8.92 -2.11
N HIS A 109 -0.60 -9.95 -2.81
CA HIS A 109 -0.47 -11.33 -2.38
C HIS A 109 1.00 -11.70 -2.11
N GLY A 110 1.26 -12.16 -0.88
CA GLY A 110 2.60 -12.55 -0.43
C GLY A 110 3.59 -11.42 -0.13
N LYS A 111 3.28 -10.16 -0.47
CA LYS A 111 4.18 -9.01 -0.27
C LYS A 111 4.18 -8.51 1.17
N TYR A 112 5.30 -7.91 1.59
CA TYR A 112 5.45 -7.33 2.92
C TYR A 112 5.22 -5.81 2.87
N CYS A 113 4.39 -5.30 3.76
CA CYS A 113 3.98 -3.91 3.71
C CYS A 113 4.24 -3.15 5.02
N ILE A 114 4.42 -1.85 4.88
CA ILE A 114 4.44 -0.87 5.97
C ILE A 114 3.43 0.22 5.64
N ASN A 115 2.75 0.74 6.67
CA ASN A 115 1.91 1.92 6.55
C ASN A 115 2.48 3.08 7.38
N VAL A 116 2.51 4.26 6.79
CA VAL A 116 2.89 5.52 7.42
C VAL A 116 1.72 6.48 7.33
N VAL A 117 1.19 6.90 8.46
CA VAL A 117 0.09 7.87 8.53
C VAL A 117 0.49 9.04 9.39
N THR A 118 0.30 10.23 8.88
CA THR A 118 0.62 11.47 9.58
C THR A 118 -0.61 12.39 9.62
N GLY A 119 -0.77 13.09 10.72
CA GLY A 119 -1.81 14.11 10.87
C GLY A 119 -1.61 14.87 12.16
N GLU A 120 -2.26 16.00 12.28
CA GLU A 120 -2.06 16.89 13.41
C GLU A 120 -3.04 16.59 14.56
N ASN A 121 -4.26 16.17 14.24
CA ASN A 121 -5.35 16.11 15.20
C ASN A 121 -5.94 14.69 15.31
N TYR A 122 -7.17 14.50 14.88
CA TYR A 122 -7.93 13.26 15.01
C TYR A 122 -7.97 12.47 13.66
N GLY A 123 -8.52 11.24 13.71
CA GLY A 123 -8.75 10.42 12.51
C GLY A 123 -7.53 9.67 11.99
N ASN A 124 -6.33 9.87 12.55
CA ASN A 124 -5.11 9.21 12.09
C ASN A 124 -5.19 7.68 12.22
N ARG A 125 -5.89 7.17 13.24
CA ARG A 125 -6.12 5.73 13.42
C ARG A 125 -7.07 5.17 12.37
N ASP A 126 -8.05 5.97 11.93
CA ASP A 126 -9.02 5.56 10.90
C ASP A 126 -8.34 5.47 9.54
N ALA A 127 -7.55 6.48 9.15
CA ALA A 127 -6.71 6.42 7.95
C ALA A 127 -5.74 5.21 7.98
N ALA A 128 -5.12 4.94 9.13
CA ALA A 128 -4.25 3.78 9.30
C ALA A 128 -5.02 2.45 9.17
N LYS A 129 -6.28 2.40 9.63
CA LYS A 129 -7.16 1.24 9.47
C LYS A 129 -7.50 0.98 8.00
N VAL A 130 -7.74 2.04 7.21
CA VAL A 130 -7.95 1.92 5.76
C VAL A 130 -6.76 1.24 5.10
N LEU A 131 -5.54 1.74 5.31
CA LEU A 131 -4.33 1.14 4.74
C LEU A 131 -4.05 -0.27 5.28
N LYS A 132 -4.33 -0.53 6.56
CA LYS A 132 -4.20 -1.88 7.13
C LYS A 132 -5.13 -2.86 6.43
N ASN A 133 -6.39 -2.49 6.25
CA ASN A 133 -7.38 -3.34 5.60
C ASN A 133 -7.03 -3.56 4.14
N LEU A 134 -6.59 -2.51 3.43
CA LEU A 134 -6.08 -2.62 2.07
C LEU A 134 -5.02 -3.71 1.97
N VAL A 135 -3.98 -3.63 2.82
CA VAL A 135 -2.87 -4.60 2.80
C VAL A 135 -3.38 -6.02 3.05
N ILE A 136 -4.12 -6.23 4.15
CA ILE A 136 -4.52 -7.58 4.57
C ILE A 136 -5.52 -8.19 3.57
N TYR A 137 -6.49 -7.42 3.10
CA TYR A 137 -7.53 -7.93 2.18
C TYR A 137 -7.00 -8.18 0.77
N SER A 138 -5.89 -7.52 0.39
CA SER A 138 -5.18 -7.77 -0.87
C SER A 138 -4.12 -8.88 -0.79
N GLY A 139 -4.09 -9.65 0.31
CA GLY A 139 -3.15 -10.75 0.51
C GLY A 139 -1.76 -10.35 0.99
N GLY A 140 -1.56 -9.08 1.34
CA GLY A 140 -0.30 -8.56 1.86
C GLY A 140 -0.08 -8.87 3.35
N ARG A 141 1.16 -8.75 3.79
CA ARG A 141 1.61 -8.97 5.17
C ARG A 141 2.06 -7.66 5.79
N LEU A 142 1.26 -7.06 6.65
CA LEU A 142 1.61 -5.81 7.31
C LEU A 142 2.68 -6.04 8.37
N SER A 143 3.91 -5.64 8.09
CA SER A 143 5.06 -5.76 8.99
C SER A 143 5.05 -4.71 10.10
N GLY A 144 4.33 -3.61 9.90
CA GLY A 144 4.13 -2.60 10.91
C GLY A 144 3.49 -1.32 10.38
N SER A 145 3.10 -0.46 11.31
CA SER A 145 2.53 0.86 10.99
C SER A 145 3.17 1.92 11.87
N ILE A 146 3.38 3.10 11.28
CA ILE A 146 3.69 4.32 12.02
C ILE A 146 2.49 5.25 11.89
N VAL A 147 2.02 5.72 13.03
CA VAL A 147 1.01 6.79 13.11
C VAL A 147 1.61 7.91 13.94
N PHE A 148 1.67 9.11 13.36
CA PHE A 148 2.15 10.30 14.03
C PHE A 148 1.04 11.34 14.13
N ASN A 149 0.90 11.92 15.33
CA ASN A 149 0.17 13.14 15.56
C ASN A 149 1.21 14.25 15.69
N LEU A 150 1.39 15.04 14.65
CA LEU A 150 2.44 16.05 14.52
C LEU A 150 1.84 17.33 13.93
N PRO A 151 2.19 18.50 14.45
CA PRO A 151 1.81 19.76 13.83
C PRO A 151 2.30 19.80 12.38
N PHE A 152 1.49 20.38 11.48
CA PHE A 152 1.88 20.49 10.06
C PHE A 152 3.17 21.28 9.84
N ASN A 153 3.49 22.19 10.77
CA ASN A 153 4.70 22.99 10.79
C ASN A 153 5.63 22.61 11.97
N GLY A 154 5.54 21.37 12.43
CA GLY A 154 6.27 20.87 13.60
C GLY A 154 7.78 20.97 13.43
N GLY A 155 8.42 21.58 14.42
CA GLY A 155 9.85 21.87 14.44
C GLY A 155 10.75 20.65 14.62
N ASP A 156 12.05 20.92 14.65
CA ASP A 156 13.15 19.94 14.61
C ASP A 156 13.23 18.97 15.80
N CYS A 157 12.64 19.31 16.91
CA CYS A 157 12.80 18.58 18.18
C CYS A 157 12.19 17.15 18.16
N MET A 158 11.34 16.81 17.18
CA MET A 158 10.75 15.47 17.04
C MET A 158 11.47 14.58 16.00
N LYS A 159 12.42 15.13 15.23
CA LYS A 159 13.09 14.39 14.15
C LYS A 159 13.78 13.12 14.65
N GLU A 160 14.47 13.17 15.78
CA GLU A 160 15.20 12.03 16.34
C GLU A 160 14.24 10.88 16.76
N LYS A 161 13.08 11.21 17.35
CA LYS A 161 12.08 10.21 17.73
C LYS A 161 11.45 9.55 16.51
N ILE A 162 11.18 10.35 15.46
CA ILE A 162 10.66 9.87 14.17
C ILE A 162 11.70 8.94 13.56
N TYR A 163 12.94 9.40 13.46
CA TYR A 163 14.05 8.64 12.88
C TYR A 163 14.23 7.27 13.54
N ARG A 164 14.27 7.20 14.87
CA ARG A 164 14.38 5.93 15.59
C ARG A 164 13.23 4.95 15.28
N ARG A 165 12.02 5.46 15.12
CA ARG A 165 10.86 4.62 14.73
C ARG A 165 10.98 4.14 13.28
N CYS A 166 11.38 5.01 12.34
CA CYS A 166 11.61 4.68 10.94
C CYS A 166 12.68 3.60 10.79
N ARG A 167 13.83 3.77 11.43
CA ARG A 167 14.94 2.80 11.43
C ARG A 167 14.50 1.43 11.95
N ARG A 168 13.78 1.40 13.09
CA ARG A 168 13.24 0.15 13.65
C ARG A 168 12.29 -0.54 12.68
N LEU A 169 11.44 0.24 12.02
CA LEU A 169 10.42 -0.31 11.12
C LEU A 169 11.03 -0.80 9.81
N ALA A 170 11.98 -0.07 9.24
CA ALA A 170 12.76 -0.50 8.07
C ALA A 170 13.49 -1.82 8.35
N GLY A 171 14.22 -1.91 9.47
CA GLY A 171 14.90 -3.13 9.87
C GLY A 171 13.94 -4.31 10.11
N ARG A 172 12.74 -4.03 10.64
CA ARG A 172 11.69 -5.06 10.81
C ARG A 172 11.17 -5.58 9.46
N LEU A 173 10.97 -4.69 8.49
CA LEU A 173 10.55 -5.05 7.13
C LEU A 173 11.62 -5.89 6.45
N THR A 174 12.88 -5.45 6.47
CA THR A 174 14.02 -6.18 5.91
C THR A 174 14.08 -7.61 6.46
N LYS A 175 14.08 -7.75 7.79
CA LYS A 175 14.10 -9.07 8.43
C LYS A 175 12.87 -9.94 8.09
N ALA A 176 11.70 -9.30 7.92
CA ALA A 176 10.48 -10.02 7.58
C ALA A 176 10.54 -10.58 6.15
N ILE A 177 11.07 -9.81 5.19
CA ILE A 177 11.24 -10.25 3.80
C ILE A 177 12.30 -11.36 3.74
N GLN A 178 13.49 -11.13 4.30
CA GLN A 178 14.60 -12.09 4.29
C GLN A 178 14.24 -13.42 4.94
N GLY A 179 13.59 -13.37 6.10
CA GLY A 179 13.16 -14.53 6.86
C GLY A 179 11.82 -15.12 6.42
N LYS A 180 11.20 -14.62 5.34
CA LYS A 180 9.86 -15.03 4.86
C LYS A 180 8.85 -15.15 6.01
N ARG A 181 8.83 -14.14 6.89
CA ARG A 181 8.05 -14.16 8.14
C ARG A 181 6.56 -14.38 7.88
N ILE A 182 5.97 -15.31 8.62
CA ILE A 182 4.53 -15.59 8.60
C ILE A 182 3.82 -14.74 9.64
N TYR A 183 2.60 -14.31 9.31
CA TYR A 183 1.70 -13.54 10.19
C TYR A 183 0.35 -14.28 10.33
N PRO A 184 0.24 -15.30 11.22
CA PRO A 184 -0.89 -16.24 11.24
C PRO A 184 -2.25 -15.57 11.33
N ILE A 185 -2.41 -14.56 12.20
CA ILE A 185 -3.68 -13.84 12.37
C ILE A 185 -4.07 -13.10 11.07
N GLN A 186 -3.11 -12.44 10.41
CA GLN A 186 -3.37 -11.74 9.16
C GLN A 186 -3.71 -12.74 8.04
N SER A 187 -3.01 -13.85 7.98
CA SER A 187 -3.28 -14.93 7.02
C SER A 187 -4.68 -15.52 7.22
N MET A 188 -5.11 -15.70 8.46
CA MET A 188 -6.47 -16.16 8.78
C MET A 188 -7.53 -15.14 8.34
N ILE A 189 -7.34 -13.86 8.64
CA ILE A 189 -8.26 -12.79 8.20
C ILE A 189 -8.33 -12.76 6.67
N HIS A 190 -7.18 -12.78 6.00
CA HIS A 190 -7.13 -12.82 4.53
C HIS A 190 -7.86 -14.04 3.98
N PHE A 191 -7.62 -15.23 4.53
CA PHE A 191 -8.30 -16.47 4.13
C PHE A 191 -9.82 -16.34 4.22
N ILE A 192 -10.34 -15.81 5.32
CA ILE A 192 -11.78 -15.58 5.50
C ILE A 192 -12.31 -14.62 4.45
N VAL A 193 -11.69 -13.44 4.29
CA VAL A 193 -12.13 -12.41 3.34
C VAL A 193 -12.10 -12.95 1.91
N LEU A 194 -11.01 -13.62 1.52
CA LEU A 194 -10.86 -14.15 0.17
C LEU A 194 -11.84 -15.30 -0.10
N ASN A 195 -11.89 -16.30 0.75
CA ASN A 195 -12.63 -17.54 0.45
C ASN A 195 -14.12 -17.47 0.77
N LEU A 196 -14.52 -16.71 1.78
CA LEU A 196 -15.95 -16.57 2.13
C LEU A 196 -16.59 -15.32 1.53
N GLY A 197 -15.81 -14.31 1.14
CA GLY A 197 -16.32 -13.07 0.55
C GLY A 197 -16.02 -12.96 -0.94
N ILE A 198 -14.75 -12.72 -1.28
CA ILE A 198 -14.35 -12.29 -2.63
C ILE A 198 -14.50 -13.44 -3.64
N ARG A 199 -14.00 -14.63 -3.33
CA ARG A 199 -14.00 -15.77 -4.27
C ARG A 199 -15.41 -16.20 -4.70
N PRO A 200 -16.40 -16.37 -3.80
CA PRO A 200 -17.76 -16.65 -4.20
C PRO A 200 -18.40 -15.55 -5.05
N PHE A 201 -18.07 -14.28 -4.72
CA PHE A 201 -18.53 -13.12 -5.49
C PHE A 201 -17.98 -13.17 -6.92
N VAL A 202 -16.67 -13.33 -7.11
CA VAL A 202 -16.04 -13.41 -8.43
C VAL A 202 -16.54 -14.59 -9.24
N LYS A 203 -16.69 -15.77 -8.62
CA LYS A 203 -17.25 -16.96 -9.29
C LYS A 203 -18.65 -16.71 -9.82
N ARG A 204 -19.53 -16.02 -9.07
CA ARG A 204 -20.90 -15.69 -9.53
C ARG A 204 -20.92 -14.73 -10.72
N LYS A 205 -19.89 -13.87 -10.88
CA LYS A 205 -19.77 -12.93 -12.00
C LYS A 205 -19.28 -13.60 -13.30
N GLY A 206 -18.69 -14.79 -13.21
CA GLY A 206 -18.26 -15.59 -14.37
C GLY A 206 -17.37 -14.80 -15.33
N LYS A 207 -17.70 -14.82 -16.61
CA LYS A 207 -16.92 -14.17 -17.68
C LYS A 207 -16.69 -12.66 -17.48
N LEU A 208 -17.54 -11.97 -16.71
CA LEU A 208 -17.37 -10.56 -16.40
C LEU A 208 -16.15 -10.29 -15.50
N TYR A 209 -15.64 -11.32 -14.82
CA TYR A 209 -14.48 -11.24 -13.94
C TYR A 209 -13.36 -12.21 -14.37
N GLN A 210 -13.29 -12.52 -15.67
CA GLN A 210 -12.28 -13.45 -16.22
C GLN A 210 -10.86 -12.97 -15.96
N GLY A 211 -10.58 -11.67 -16.14
CA GLY A 211 -9.26 -11.10 -15.88
C GLY A 211 -8.79 -11.27 -14.43
N VAL A 212 -9.73 -11.19 -13.47
CA VAL A 212 -9.43 -11.48 -12.06
C VAL A 212 -9.07 -12.96 -11.86
N ALA A 213 -9.85 -13.87 -12.46
CA ALA A 213 -9.59 -15.31 -12.36
C ALA A 213 -8.22 -15.69 -12.94
N ASP A 214 -7.85 -15.08 -14.06
CA ASP A 214 -6.57 -15.31 -14.72
C ASP A 214 -5.38 -14.80 -13.86
N LYS A 215 -5.53 -13.62 -13.24
CA LYS A 215 -4.54 -13.10 -12.28
C LYS A 215 -4.39 -14.00 -11.06
N TRP A 216 -5.50 -14.49 -10.48
CA TRP A 216 -5.44 -15.43 -9.36
C TRP A 216 -4.74 -16.74 -9.73
N LYS A 217 -5.02 -17.28 -10.91
CA LYS A 217 -4.34 -18.46 -11.43
C LYS A 217 -2.82 -18.23 -11.55
N ALA A 218 -2.39 -17.05 -12.04
CA ALA A 218 -0.99 -16.69 -12.12
C ALA A 218 -0.32 -16.55 -10.74
N LEU A 219 -1.09 -16.13 -9.71
CA LEU A 219 -0.62 -16.05 -8.32
C LEU A 219 -0.66 -17.39 -7.58
N GLY A 220 -1.25 -18.44 -8.14
CA GLY A 220 -1.43 -19.74 -7.50
C GLY A 220 -2.50 -19.77 -6.39
N ILE A 221 -3.53 -18.92 -6.47
CA ILE A 221 -4.59 -18.79 -5.46
C ILE A 221 -5.99 -19.06 -6.02
#